data_a375d0e65bf51b064ccadb9c7d66db6d
#
_entry.id   a375d0e65bf51b064ccadb9c7d66db6d
#
_cell.length_a   1.000
_cell.length_b   1.000
_cell.length_c   1.000
_cell.angle_alpha   90.00
_cell.angle_beta   90.00
_cell.angle_gamma   90.00
#
_symmetry.space_group_name_H-M   'P 1'
#
loop_
_entity.id
_entity.type
_entity.pdbx_description
1 polymer ?
#
loop_
_entity_poly.entity_id
_entity_poly.type
_entity_poly.pdbx_seq_one_letter_code
_entity_poly.pdbx_strand_id
1 'polypeptide(L)'
;MQPAWEPLAGSALACVRVAGIASFAPMLAGGALPVRVRIAVAAVIAIAAMPVAGSAGASAASVGEPWRLIPAAVLEFALGAALGVVALLPVAAFRAAGALVGVQMGLGFGGLYGAEDEDGGDDAASRLLMAVGVAAFAWCGGLDAVALAAMRTFEHAPVGTWSSAGAVPAASAAALAASELALRVALPASTLLIAEALVGGFVARSVPGMSPLSFGFPVRVLVGLAGLIAGAAAMQSSMQGAVAGLLERMRAVAGGAA
;
A
#
# COMPACT_ATOMS: atom_id res chain seq x y z
N MET A 1 34.15 -15.46 25.16
CA MET A 1 34.26 -14.01 24.82
C MET A 1 33.42 -13.80 23.58
N GLN A 2 32.30 -13.10 23.69
CA GLN A 2 31.52 -12.72 22.50
C GLN A 2 32.32 -11.64 21.77
N PRO A 3 32.53 -11.77 20.45
CA PRO A 3 33.25 -10.79 19.69
C PRO A 3 32.50 -9.44 19.68
N ALA A 4 33.22 -8.34 19.79
CA ALA A 4 32.67 -7.00 19.93
C ALA A 4 31.78 -6.53 18.74
N TRP A 5 31.82 -7.25 17.61
CA TRP A 5 30.99 -6.96 16.43
C TRP A 5 29.56 -7.55 16.49
N GLU A 6 29.28 -8.54 17.35
CA GLU A 6 27.96 -9.19 17.43
C GLU A 6 26.81 -8.21 17.71
N PRO A 7 26.87 -7.30 18.70
CA PRO A 7 25.80 -6.38 18.96
C PRO A 7 25.60 -5.35 17.81
N LEU A 8 26.72 -4.98 17.16
CA LEU A 8 26.68 -4.07 16.00
C LEU A 8 26.04 -4.73 14.78
N ALA A 9 26.33 -6.02 14.55
CA ALA A 9 25.72 -6.75 13.44
C ALA A 9 24.21 -6.94 13.62
N GLY A 10 23.74 -7.24 14.83
CA GLY A 10 22.31 -7.34 15.13
C GLY A 10 21.55 -6.02 14.86
N SER A 11 22.11 -4.90 15.32
CA SER A 11 21.54 -3.58 15.09
C SER A 11 21.57 -3.18 13.60
N ALA A 12 22.64 -3.52 12.89
CA ALA A 12 22.74 -3.28 11.44
C ALA A 12 21.68 -4.06 10.65
N LEU A 13 21.46 -5.34 10.97
CA LEU A 13 20.44 -6.17 10.34
C LEU A 13 19.02 -5.66 10.65
N ALA A 14 18.76 -5.18 11.87
CA ALA A 14 17.49 -4.53 12.22
C ALA A 14 17.26 -3.26 11.38
N CYS A 15 18.30 -2.44 11.18
CA CYS A 15 18.22 -1.28 10.28
C CYS A 15 17.91 -1.68 8.83
N VAL A 16 18.47 -2.77 8.33
CA VAL A 16 18.20 -3.29 6.99
C VAL A 16 16.73 -3.69 6.84
N ARG A 17 16.14 -4.37 7.84
CA ARG A 17 14.70 -4.70 7.84
C ARG A 17 13.83 -3.44 7.77
N VAL A 18 14.12 -2.46 8.61
CA VAL A 18 13.37 -1.19 8.60
C VAL A 18 13.54 -0.44 7.27
N ALA A 19 14.74 -0.45 6.68
CA ALA A 19 14.97 0.11 5.36
C ALA A 19 14.14 -0.58 4.29
N GLY A 20 13.99 -1.91 4.35
CA GLY A 20 13.08 -2.68 3.49
C GLY A 20 11.63 -2.22 3.63
N ILE A 21 11.12 -2.07 4.86
CA ILE A 21 9.76 -1.55 5.11
C ILE A 21 9.61 -0.14 4.53
N ALA A 22 10.54 0.75 4.81
CA ALA A 22 10.51 2.14 4.37
C ALA A 22 10.56 2.30 2.84
N SER A 23 11.17 1.35 2.14
CA SER A 23 11.25 1.36 0.67
C SER A 23 9.90 1.21 -0.01
N PHE A 24 8.94 0.54 0.63
CA PHE A 24 7.63 0.23 0.06
C PHE A 24 6.46 0.82 0.87
N ALA A 25 6.69 1.26 2.11
CA ALA A 25 5.62 1.81 2.94
C ALA A 25 4.93 3.02 2.26
N PRO A 26 3.59 3.10 2.32
CA PRO A 26 2.85 4.24 1.76
C PRO A 26 3.36 5.54 2.37
N MET A 27 3.36 6.63 1.62
CA MET A 27 3.97 7.93 1.91
C MET A 27 5.51 7.94 1.88
N LEU A 28 6.20 6.84 2.24
CA LEU A 28 7.67 6.78 2.17
C LEU A 28 8.14 6.37 0.77
N ALA A 29 7.45 5.46 0.10
CA ALA A 29 7.77 5.00 -1.26
C ALA A 29 7.32 6.00 -2.35
N GLY A 30 6.20 6.71 -2.16
CA GLY A 30 5.69 7.72 -3.10
C GLY A 30 6.53 9.00 -3.08
N GLY A 31 6.70 9.66 -4.22
CA GLY A 31 7.47 10.90 -4.37
C GLY A 31 6.95 12.12 -3.58
N ALA A 32 5.92 11.96 -2.74
CA ALA A 32 5.32 13.02 -1.94
C ALA A 32 6.27 13.61 -0.89
N LEU A 33 7.26 12.83 -0.41
CA LEU A 33 8.22 13.29 0.59
C LEU A 33 9.63 13.41 0.01
N PRO A 34 10.38 14.49 0.32
CA PRO A 34 11.79 14.59 -0.02
C PRO A 34 12.59 13.41 0.53
N VAL A 35 13.57 12.92 -0.22
CA VAL A 35 14.41 11.77 0.17
C VAL A 35 15.02 11.94 1.57
N ARG A 36 15.39 13.16 1.94
CA ARG A 36 15.96 13.47 3.27
C ARG A 36 14.98 13.17 4.40
N VAL A 37 13.69 13.53 4.23
CA VAL A 37 12.64 13.27 5.22
C VAL A 37 12.36 11.76 5.31
N ARG A 38 12.34 11.07 4.18
CA ARG A 38 12.17 9.63 4.10
C ARG A 38 13.26 8.88 4.88
N ILE A 39 14.53 9.26 4.65
CA ILE A 39 15.67 8.68 5.38
C ILE A 39 15.57 8.99 6.86
N ALA A 40 15.21 10.23 7.25
CA ALA A 40 15.08 10.61 8.65
C ALA A 40 13.99 9.80 9.37
N VAL A 41 12.82 9.62 8.77
CA VAL A 41 11.73 8.80 9.34
C VAL A 41 12.17 7.33 9.47
N ALA A 42 12.78 6.77 8.43
CA ALA A 42 13.31 5.40 8.48
C ALA A 42 14.36 5.23 9.60
N ALA A 43 15.25 6.21 9.76
CA ALA A 43 16.27 6.21 10.82
C ALA A 43 15.64 6.28 12.21
N VAL A 44 14.61 7.12 12.42
CA VAL A 44 13.90 7.21 13.70
C VAL A 44 13.22 5.88 14.04
N ILE A 45 12.54 5.25 13.08
CA ILE A 45 11.91 3.94 13.28
C ILE A 45 12.98 2.87 13.59
N ALA A 46 14.10 2.88 12.87
CA ALA A 46 15.20 1.95 13.11
C ALA A 46 15.80 2.11 14.52
N ILE A 47 16.04 3.33 14.97
CA ILE A 47 16.54 3.63 16.33
C ILE A 47 15.52 3.18 17.39
N ALA A 48 14.23 3.45 17.18
CA ALA A 48 13.16 3.03 18.07
C ALA A 48 13.02 1.49 18.14
N ALA A 49 13.35 0.78 17.08
CA ALA A 49 13.30 -0.67 17.01
C ALA A 49 14.50 -1.36 17.68
N MET A 50 15.64 -0.68 17.86
CA MET A 50 16.87 -1.26 18.42
C MET A 50 16.70 -1.89 19.82
N PRO A 51 15.99 -1.28 20.80
CA PRO A 51 15.80 -1.89 22.11
C PRO A 51 14.98 -3.18 22.04
N VAL A 52 13.95 -3.19 21.16
CA VAL A 52 13.09 -4.36 20.96
C VAL A 52 13.87 -5.48 20.25
N ALA A 53 14.65 -5.15 19.25
CA ALA A 53 15.52 -6.11 18.56
C ALA A 53 16.55 -6.72 19.50
N GLY A 54 17.15 -5.93 20.38
CA GLY A 54 18.10 -6.39 21.39
C GLY A 54 17.49 -7.32 22.44
N SER A 55 16.27 -7.02 22.90
CA SER A 55 15.55 -7.85 23.88
C SER A 55 15.02 -9.16 23.29
N ALA A 56 14.72 -9.18 21.98
CA ALA A 56 14.25 -10.36 21.25
C ALA A 56 15.37 -11.37 20.90
N GLY A 57 16.56 -11.25 21.50
CA GLY A 57 17.67 -12.17 21.27
C GLY A 57 18.30 -12.03 19.89
N ALA A 58 18.25 -10.83 19.32
CA ALA A 58 18.96 -10.47 18.09
C ALA A 58 20.47 -10.51 18.31
N SER A 59 20.98 -11.69 18.67
CA SER A 59 22.40 -11.92 18.69
C SER A 59 22.83 -12.33 17.31
N ALA A 60 23.83 -11.65 16.76
CA ALA A 60 24.52 -12.13 15.58
C ALA A 60 25.17 -13.51 15.81
N ALA A 61 25.09 -14.06 17.00
CA ALA A 61 25.42 -15.44 17.33
C ALA A 61 24.67 -16.46 16.45
N SER A 62 23.44 -16.13 16.01
CA SER A 62 22.71 -16.94 15.03
C SER A 62 23.36 -16.93 13.64
N VAL A 63 24.16 -15.91 13.34
CA VAL A 63 24.88 -15.76 12.07
C VAL A 63 26.23 -16.47 12.06
N GLY A 64 26.86 -16.67 13.22
CA GLY A 64 28.10 -17.46 13.46
C GLY A 64 29.35 -16.87 12.78
N GLU A 65 29.37 -16.78 11.49
CA GLU A 65 30.52 -16.36 10.68
C GLU A 65 30.24 -15.04 9.93
N PRO A 66 31.21 -14.09 9.87
CA PRO A 66 31.01 -12.76 9.26
C PRO A 66 30.49 -12.79 7.81
N TRP A 67 30.86 -13.80 7.01
CA TRP A 67 30.40 -13.91 5.62
C TRP A 67 28.91 -14.23 5.50
N ARG A 68 28.27 -14.77 6.54
CA ARG A 68 26.82 -15.02 6.58
C ARG A 68 25.99 -13.76 6.82
N LEU A 69 26.63 -12.65 7.18
CA LEU A 69 25.93 -11.36 7.33
C LEU A 69 25.30 -10.89 6.02
N ILE A 70 25.94 -11.16 4.87
CA ILE A 70 25.40 -10.74 3.55
C ILE A 70 24.06 -11.44 3.25
N PRO A 71 23.98 -12.79 3.25
CA PRO A 71 22.70 -13.45 3.01
C PRO A 71 21.66 -13.13 4.09
N ALA A 72 22.06 -12.97 5.35
CA ALA A 72 21.16 -12.53 6.41
C ALA A 72 20.59 -11.13 6.13
N ALA A 73 21.41 -10.18 5.68
CA ALA A 73 20.95 -8.84 5.32
C ALA A 73 19.96 -8.86 4.13
N VAL A 74 20.19 -9.71 3.13
CA VAL A 74 19.26 -9.88 2.00
C VAL A 74 17.92 -10.43 2.48
N LEU A 75 17.92 -11.43 3.36
CA LEU A 75 16.68 -11.97 3.93
C LEU A 75 15.94 -10.94 4.80
N GLU A 76 16.67 -10.16 5.61
CA GLU A 76 16.09 -9.10 6.42
C GLU A 76 15.47 -8.00 5.57
N PHE A 77 16.16 -7.60 4.49
CA PHE A 77 15.61 -6.65 3.52
C PHE A 77 14.36 -7.21 2.83
N ALA A 78 14.40 -8.48 2.42
CA ALA A 78 13.27 -9.15 1.76
C ALA A 78 12.03 -9.22 2.70
N LEU A 79 12.24 -9.56 3.97
CA LEU A 79 11.18 -9.50 4.97
C LEU A 79 10.64 -8.07 5.13
N GLY A 80 11.53 -7.10 5.28
CA GLY A 80 11.13 -5.69 5.37
C GLY A 80 10.35 -5.23 4.15
N ALA A 81 10.80 -5.57 2.95
CA ALA A 81 10.12 -5.26 1.70
C ALA A 81 8.73 -5.90 1.62
N ALA A 82 8.59 -7.17 2.00
CA ALA A 82 7.29 -7.87 2.04
C ALA A 82 6.31 -7.17 2.99
N LEU A 83 6.78 -6.78 4.17
CA LEU A 83 5.98 -6.02 5.14
C LEU A 83 5.58 -4.64 4.59
N GLY A 84 6.51 -3.93 3.95
CA GLY A 84 6.25 -2.65 3.30
C GLY A 84 5.23 -2.75 2.17
N VAL A 85 5.30 -3.80 1.35
CA VAL A 85 4.32 -4.08 0.30
C VAL A 85 2.94 -4.32 0.90
N VAL A 86 2.82 -5.13 1.96
CA VAL A 86 1.53 -5.35 2.64
C VAL A 86 0.97 -4.05 3.19
N ALA A 87 1.81 -3.16 3.71
CA ALA A 87 1.38 -1.84 4.16
C ALA A 87 0.93 -0.92 3.01
N LEU A 88 1.50 -1.09 1.81
CA LEU A 88 1.14 -0.32 0.61
C LEU A 88 -0.22 -0.75 0.03
N LEU A 89 -0.61 -2.01 0.18
CA LEU A 89 -1.78 -2.59 -0.48
C LEU A 89 -3.09 -1.81 -0.26
N PRO A 90 -3.44 -1.31 0.96
CA PRO A 90 -4.64 -0.50 1.14
C PRO A 90 -4.66 0.78 0.30
N VAL A 91 -3.53 1.46 0.17
CA VAL A 91 -3.41 2.67 -0.67
C VAL A 91 -3.45 2.31 -2.16
N ALA A 92 -2.78 1.24 -2.56
CA ALA A 92 -2.82 0.71 -3.92
C ALA A 92 -4.25 0.31 -4.34
N ALA A 93 -5.07 -0.19 -3.41
CA ALA A 93 -6.47 -0.49 -3.65
C ALA A 93 -7.29 0.76 -4.04
N PHE A 94 -7.03 1.91 -3.40
CA PHE A 94 -7.67 3.16 -3.79
C PHE A 94 -7.25 3.61 -5.19
N ARG A 95 -5.95 3.48 -5.53
CA ARG A 95 -5.47 3.75 -6.90
C ARG A 95 -6.17 2.85 -7.92
N ALA A 96 -6.27 1.56 -7.65
CA ALA A 96 -6.96 0.59 -8.52
C ALA A 96 -8.46 0.91 -8.67
N ALA A 97 -9.13 1.31 -7.57
CA ALA A 97 -10.51 1.78 -7.61
C ALA A 97 -10.66 3.01 -8.51
N GLY A 98 -9.70 3.96 -8.43
CA GLY A 98 -9.65 5.13 -9.31
C GLY A 98 -9.52 4.77 -10.77
N ALA A 99 -8.66 3.80 -11.11
CA ALA A 99 -8.51 3.31 -12.48
C ALA A 99 -9.81 2.70 -13.02
N LEU A 100 -10.50 1.89 -12.20
CA LEU A 100 -11.79 1.31 -12.57
C LEU A 100 -12.84 2.38 -12.86
N VAL A 101 -12.95 3.37 -12.00
CA VAL A 101 -13.91 4.47 -12.13
C VAL A 101 -13.51 5.39 -13.30
N GLY A 102 -12.21 5.68 -13.46
CA GLY A 102 -11.67 6.51 -14.53
C GLY A 102 -11.94 5.94 -15.93
N VAL A 103 -11.76 4.63 -16.09
CA VAL A 103 -12.12 3.95 -17.36
C VAL A 103 -13.62 4.07 -17.63
N GLN A 104 -14.47 3.91 -16.61
CA GLN A 104 -15.93 4.05 -16.76
C GLN A 104 -16.35 5.50 -17.07
N MET A 105 -15.66 6.51 -16.51
CA MET A 105 -15.85 7.91 -16.84
C MET A 105 -15.38 8.27 -18.27
N GLY A 106 -14.56 7.42 -18.89
CA GLY A 106 -13.95 7.70 -20.19
C GLY A 106 -12.66 8.52 -20.10
N LEU A 107 -12.11 8.71 -18.90
CA LEU A 107 -10.85 9.46 -18.68
C LEU A 107 -9.61 8.68 -19.17
N GLY A 108 -9.70 7.37 -19.26
CA GLY A 108 -8.60 6.50 -19.72
C GLY A 108 -8.22 6.67 -21.19
N PHE A 109 -9.05 7.32 -21.99
CA PHE A 109 -8.74 7.57 -23.41
C PHE A 109 -7.60 8.57 -23.63
N GLY A 110 -7.30 9.44 -22.66
CA GLY A 110 -6.19 10.39 -22.74
C GLY A 110 -4.82 9.70 -22.85
N GLY A 111 -4.63 8.58 -22.16
CA GLY A 111 -3.39 7.79 -22.22
C GLY A 111 -3.19 7.04 -23.55
N LEU A 112 -4.25 6.83 -24.35
CA LEU A 112 -4.15 6.20 -25.66
C LEU A 112 -3.70 7.17 -26.77
N TYR A 113 -3.80 8.48 -26.55
CA TYR A 113 -3.49 9.51 -27.53
C TYR A 113 -2.18 10.26 -27.30
N GLY A 114 -1.24 9.68 -26.56
CA GLY A 114 0.16 10.07 -26.65
C GLY A 114 0.64 11.16 -25.72
N ALA A 115 0.09 11.30 -24.53
CA ALA A 115 0.83 11.92 -23.46
C ALA A 115 1.72 10.82 -22.86
N GLU A 116 2.98 10.73 -23.29
CA GLU A 116 4.05 10.09 -22.53
C GLU A 116 4.28 10.92 -21.28
N ASP A 117 3.32 10.90 -20.35
CA ASP A 117 3.55 11.40 -19.01
C ASP A 117 4.53 10.42 -18.34
N GLU A 118 5.66 10.94 -17.87
CA GLU A 118 6.71 10.20 -17.12
C GLU A 118 6.15 9.42 -15.91
N ASP A 119 4.91 9.69 -15.51
CA ASP A 119 4.18 9.04 -14.39
C ASP A 119 3.38 7.77 -14.77
N GLY A 120 3.62 7.17 -15.95
CA GLY A 120 3.14 5.82 -16.26
C GLY A 120 1.66 5.66 -16.58
N GLY A 121 1.01 6.66 -17.16
CA GLY A 121 -0.32 6.50 -17.77
C GLY A 121 -1.50 6.44 -16.79
N ASP A 122 -1.33 6.88 -15.55
CA ASP A 122 -2.42 7.00 -14.59
C ASP A 122 -3.40 8.10 -15.00
N ASP A 123 -4.68 7.77 -15.06
CA ASP A 123 -5.74 8.73 -15.28
C ASP A 123 -5.95 9.66 -14.06
N ALA A 124 -6.64 10.78 -14.28
CA ALA A 124 -6.89 11.77 -13.21
C ALA A 124 -7.67 11.17 -12.03
N ALA A 125 -8.56 10.21 -12.27
CA ALA A 125 -9.33 9.55 -11.22
C ALA A 125 -8.43 8.63 -10.36
N SER A 126 -7.49 7.90 -10.97
CA SER A 126 -6.49 7.10 -10.25
C SER A 126 -5.63 7.95 -9.33
N ARG A 127 -5.12 9.07 -9.85
CA ARG A 127 -4.31 10.01 -9.06
C ARG A 127 -5.09 10.63 -7.92
N LEU A 128 -6.33 11.05 -8.18
CA LEU A 128 -7.22 11.60 -7.16
C LEU A 128 -7.48 10.58 -6.04
N LEU A 129 -7.90 9.35 -6.40
CA LEU A 129 -8.21 8.35 -5.41
C LEU A 129 -6.97 7.86 -4.67
N MET A 130 -5.80 7.81 -5.32
CA MET A 130 -4.54 7.53 -4.65
C MET A 130 -4.23 8.59 -3.57
N ALA A 131 -4.41 9.89 -3.89
CA ALA A 131 -4.21 10.98 -2.93
C ALA A 131 -5.19 10.88 -1.76
N VAL A 132 -6.47 10.59 -2.03
CA VAL A 132 -7.50 10.33 -0.99
C VAL A 132 -7.11 9.11 -0.15
N GLY A 133 -6.63 8.02 -0.77
CA GLY A 133 -6.18 6.81 -0.09
C GLY A 133 -5.01 7.07 0.86
N VAL A 134 -4.00 7.84 0.42
CA VAL A 134 -2.86 8.25 1.25
C VAL A 134 -3.33 9.10 2.45
N ALA A 135 -4.20 10.09 2.20
CA ALA A 135 -4.74 10.94 3.27
C ALA A 135 -5.59 10.13 4.26
N ALA A 136 -6.46 9.25 3.78
CA ALA A 136 -7.28 8.37 4.61
C ALA A 136 -6.42 7.40 5.43
N PHE A 137 -5.38 6.81 4.83
CA PHE A 137 -4.44 5.93 5.51
C PHE A 137 -3.74 6.66 6.67
N ALA A 138 -3.25 7.88 6.43
CA ALA A 138 -2.61 8.69 7.46
C ALA A 138 -3.60 9.06 8.58
N TRP A 139 -4.83 9.49 8.21
CA TRP A 139 -5.88 9.87 9.16
C TRP A 139 -6.33 8.70 10.04
N CYS A 140 -6.40 7.48 9.49
CA CYS A 140 -6.78 6.28 10.22
C CYS A 140 -5.65 5.69 11.10
N GLY A 141 -4.50 6.38 11.24
CA GLY A 141 -3.38 5.88 12.03
C GLY A 141 -2.58 4.79 11.35
N GLY A 142 -2.61 4.72 10.01
CA GLY A 142 -1.89 3.69 9.25
C GLY A 142 -0.38 3.74 9.44
N LEU A 143 0.20 4.93 9.64
CA LEU A 143 1.64 5.08 9.93
C LEU A 143 2.00 4.48 11.30
N ASP A 144 1.16 4.72 12.32
CA ASP A 144 1.36 4.16 13.65
C ASP A 144 1.23 2.63 13.62
N ALA A 145 0.26 2.11 12.85
CA ALA A 145 0.09 0.69 12.65
C ALA A 145 1.31 0.05 11.98
N VAL A 146 1.90 0.69 10.95
CA VAL A 146 3.13 0.21 10.30
C VAL A 146 4.32 0.26 11.25
N ALA A 147 4.51 1.34 12.00
CA ALA A 147 5.60 1.48 12.96
C ALA A 147 5.49 0.43 14.09
N LEU A 148 4.29 0.24 14.65
CA LEU A 148 4.03 -0.77 15.66
C LEU A 148 4.24 -2.18 15.13
N ALA A 149 3.77 -2.47 13.92
CA ALA A 149 3.98 -3.75 13.27
C ALA A 149 5.47 -4.02 13.03
N ALA A 150 6.23 -3.02 12.56
CA ALA A 150 7.66 -3.11 12.37
C ALA A 150 8.38 -3.51 13.67
N MET A 151 8.04 -2.89 14.80
CA MET A 151 8.60 -3.24 16.12
C MET A 151 8.23 -4.66 16.55
N ARG A 152 6.96 -5.04 16.41
CA ARG A 152 6.49 -6.38 16.81
C ARG A 152 7.01 -7.52 15.94
N THR A 153 7.45 -7.24 14.71
CA THR A 153 8.06 -8.28 13.87
C THR A 153 9.35 -8.84 14.48
N PHE A 154 10.08 -8.08 15.29
CA PHE A 154 11.27 -8.57 15.96
C PHE A 154 10.97 -9.61 17.05
N GLU A 155 9.76 -9.57 17.64
CA GLU A 155 9.29 -10.56 18.63
C GLU A 155 8.94 -11.89 17.96
N HIS A 156 8.36 -11.87 16.75
CA HIS A 156 7.89 -13.07 16.03
C HIS A 156 8.95 -13.66 15.09
N ALA A 157 9.78 -12.82 14.53
CA ALA A 157 10.89 -13.18 13.64
C ALA A 157 12.18 -12.51 14.14
N PRO A 158 12.89 -13.12 15.10
CA PRO A 158 14.20 -12.63 15.53
C PRO A 158 15.14 -12.47 14.35
N VAL A 159 16.09 -11.54 14.47
CA VAL A 159 17.03 -11.21 13.38
C VAL A 159 17.81 -12.47 12.96
N GLY A 160 17.83 -12.75 11.65
CA GLY A 160 18.53 -13.90 11.06
C GLY A 160 17.79 -15.24 11.11
N THR A 161 16.54 -15.30 11.62
CA THR A 161 15.77 -16.56 11.75
C THR A 161 14.58 -16.66 10.81
N TRP A 162 14.28 -15.62 10.03
CA TRP A 162 13.10 -15.59 9.17
C TRP A 162 13.13 -16.64 8.06
N SER A 163 11.97 -17.29 7.85
CA SER A 163 11.70 -18.22 6.78
C SER A 163 10.62 -17.68 5.84
N SER A 164 10.86 -17.75 4.55
CA SER A 164 9.90 -17.26 3.53
C SER A 164 8.66 -18.15 3.36
N ALA A 165 8.58 -19.29 4.02
CA ALA A 165 7.52 -20.28 3.79
C ALA A 165 6.11 -19.75 4.03
N GLY A 166 5.93 -18.90 5.05
CA GLY A 166 4.65 -18.26 5.37
C GLY A 166 4.37 -16.96 4.61
N ALA A 167 5.40 -16.35 4.02
CA ALA A 167 5.27 -15.02 3.43
C ALA A 167 4.41 -14.99 2.16
N VAL A 168 4.54 -16.00 1.29
CA VAL A 168 3.78 -16.05 0.02
C VAL A 168 2.28 -16.19 0.24
N PRO A 169 1.78 -17.17 1.04
CA PRO A 169 0.34 -17.25 1.32
C PRO A 169 -0.20 -16.02 2.06
N ALA A 170 0.57 -15.43 2.99
CA ALA A 170 0.16 -14.21 3.68
C ALA A 170 0.08 -13.00 2.73
N ALA A 171 1.05 -12.85 1.83
CA ALA A 171 1.04 -11.78 0.82
C ALA A 171 -0.12 -11.95 -0.17
N SER A 172 -0.42 -13.18 -0.61
CA SER A 172 -1.56 -13.44 -1.49
C SER A 172 -2.89 -13.15 -0.81
N ALA A 173 -3.06 -13.50 0.45
CA ALA A 173 -4.25 -13.15 1.24
C ALA A 173 -4.40 -11.62 1.40
N ALA A 174 -3.29 -10.91 1.63
CA ALA A 174 -3.29 -9.45 1.70
C ALA A 174 -3.67 -8.81 0.35
N ALA A 175 -3.17 -9.35 -0.77
CA ALA A 175 -3.52 -8.89 -2.11
C ALA A 175 -5.00 -9.11 -2.44
N LEU A 176 -5.58 -10.26 -2.06
CA LEU A 176 -7.00 -10.52 -2.21
C LEU A 176 -7.85 -9.51 -1.41
N ALA A 177 -7.47 -9.23 -0.16
CA ALA A 177 -8.16 -8.25 0.66
C ALA A 177 -8.04 -6.82 0.08
N ALA A 178 -6.91 -6.48 -0.54
CA ALA A 178 -6.74 -5.20 -1.24
C ALA A 178 -7.63 -5.12 -2.50
N SER A 179 -7.78 -6.21 -3.24
CA SER A 179 -8.66 -6.27 -4.39
C SER A 179 -10.13 -6.10 -3.99
N GLU A 180 -10.54 -6.73 -2.88
CA GLU A 180 -11.88 -6.53 -2.30
C GLU A 180 -12.09 -5.08 -1.85
N LEU A 181 -11.08 -4.47 -1.20
CA LEU A 181 -11.11 -3.06 -0.82
C LEU A 181 -11.28 -2.15 -2.04
N ALA A 182 -10.53 -2.41 -3.12
CA ALA A 182 -10.64 -1.64 -4.37
C ALA A 182 -12.06 -1.67 -4.94
N LEU A 183 -12.68 -2.85 -4.96
CA LEU A 183 -14.06 -2.99 -5.41
C LEU A 183 -15.04 -2.24 -4.49
N ARG A 184 -14.91 -2.36 -3.18
CA ARG A 184 -15.77 -1.65 -2.21
C ARG A 184 -15.68 -0.13 -2.39
N VAL A 185 -14.49 0.40 -2.66
CA VAL A 185 -14.26 1.84 -2.91
C VAL A 185 -14.85 2.26 -4.24
N ALA A 186 -14.75 1.44 -5.28
CA ALA A 186 -15.26 1.77 -6.62
C ALA A 186 -16.78 1.63 -6.75
N LEU A 187 -17.42 0.74 -5.99
CA LEU A 187 -18.84 0.38 -6.13
C LEU A 187 -19.80 1.56 -6.15
N PRO A 188 -19.75 2.56 -5.24
CA PRO A 188 -20.70 3.66 -5.24
C PRO A 188 -20.69 4.47 -6.56
N ALA A 189 -19.50 4.79 -7.05
CA ALA A 189 -19.35 5.50 -8.32
C ALA A 189 -19.73 4.62 -9.51
N SER A 190 -19.28 3.36 -9.53
CA SER A 190 -19.57 2.42 -10.62
C SER A 190 -21.07 2.15 -10.78
N THR A 191 -21.82 2.03 -9.67
CA THR A 191 -23.28 1.82 -9.74
C THR A 191 -24.00 3.01 -10.37
N LEU A 192 -23.63 4.25 -10.02
CA LEU A 192 -24.18 5.45 -10.62
C LEU A 192 -23.79 5.59 -12.10
N LEU A 193 -22.56 5.26 -12.45
CA LEU A 193 -22.10 5.30 -13.84
C LEU A 193 -22.79 4.26 -14.72
N ILE A 194 -23.09 3.07 -14.19
CA ILE A 194 -23.89 2.06 -14.89
C ILE A 194 -25.34 2.56 -15.09
N ALA A 195 -25.94 3.15 -14.06
CA ALA A 195 -27.26 3.72 -14.16
C ALA A 195 -27.31 4.86 -15.18
N GLU A 196 -26.32 5.75 -15.19
CA GLU A 196 -26.16 6.82 -16.19
C GLU A 196 -26.08 6.24 -17.61
N ALA A 197 -25.26 5.22 -17.83
CA ALA A 197 -25.09 4.59 -19.12
C ALA A 197 -26.41 4.00 -19.66
N LEU A 198 -27.22 3.40 -18.79
CA LEU A 198 -28.54 2.89 -19.15
C LEU A 198 -29.50 4.03 -19.55
N VAL A 199 -29.59 5.08 -18.73
CA VAL A 199 -30.42 6.25 -19.00
C VAL A 199 -29.96 6.96 -20.27
N GLY A 200 -28.65 7.18 -20.42
CA GLY A 200 -28.04 7.78 -21.62
C GLY A 200 -28.36 7.03 -22.90
N GLY A 201 -28.37 5.69 -22.84
CA GLY A 201 -28.77 4.83 -23.95
C GLY A 201 -30.25 5.02 -24.35
N PHE A 202 -31.16 5.19 -23.41
CA PHE A 202 -32.56 5.50 -23.68
C PHE A 202 -32.72 6.90 -24.27
N VAL A 203 -32.05 7.90 -23.76
CA VAL A 203 -32.08 9.28 -24.23
C VAL A 203 -31.54 9.39 -25.66
N ALA A 204 -30.40 8.76 -25.93
CA ALA A 204 -29.78 8.75 -27.26
C ALA A 204 -30.73 8.14 -28.34
N ARG A 205 -31.55 7.15 -27.96
CA ARG A 205 -32.54 6.54 -28.86
C ARG A 205 -33.73 7.45 -29.08
N SER A 206 -34.09 8.31 -28.12
CA SER A 206 -35.33 9.12 -28.17
C SER A 206 -35.12 10.49 -28.82
N VAL A 207 -33.88 10.99 -28.85
CA VAL A 207 -33.56 12.33 -29.40
C VAL A 207 -32.57 12.19 -30.56
N PRO A 208 -33.08 12.16 -31.83
CA PRO A 208 -32.24 12.10 -32.99
C PRO A 208 -31.40 13.40 -33.12
N GLY A 209 -30.08 13.27 -33.27
CA GLY A 209 -29.16 14.40 -33.43
C GLY A 209 -28.34 14.77 -32.18
N MET A 210 -28.61 14.20 -31.01
CA MET A 210 -27.69 14.31 -29.87
C MET A 210 -26.42 13.47 -30.09
N SER A 211 -25.28 14.14 -30.09
CA SER A 211 -23.98 13.45 -30.11
C SER A 211 -23.69 12.87 -28.72
N PRO A 212 -23.58 11.54 -28.60
CA PRO A 212 -23.23 10.92 -27.31
C PRO A 212 -21.86 11.41 -26.79
N LEU A 213 -20.99 11.85 -27.69
CA LEU A 213 -19.64 12.29 -27.33
C LEU A 213 -19.62 13.69 -26.70
N SER A 214 -20.43 14.62 -27.23
CA SER A 214 -20.40 16.01 -26.75
C SER A 214 -21.23 16.22 -25.49
N PHE A 215 -22.26 15.44 -25.24
CA PHE A 215 -23.12 15.59 -24.07
C PHE A 215 -22.89 14.48 -23.02
N GLY A 216 -22.65 13.24 -23.48
CA GLY A 216 -22.50 12.09 -22.61
C GLY A 216 -21.21 12.14 -21.75
N PHE A 217 -20.09 12.58 -22.32
CA PHE A 217 -18.82 12.63 -21.59
C PHE A 217 -18.86 13.58 -20.37
N PRO A 218 -19.27 14.86 -20.47
CA PRO A 218 -19.35 15.75 -19.31
C PRO A 218 -20.31 15.23 -18.22
N VAL A 219 -21.47 14.69 -18.61
CA VAL A 219 -22.46 14.14 -17.67
C VAL A 219 -21.86 12.93 -16.93
N ARG A 220 -21.17 12.06 -17.63
CA ARG A 220 -20.53 10.87 -17.04
C ARG A 220 -19.46 11.24 -16.02
N VAL A 221 -18.65 12.26 -16.29
CA VAL A 221 -17.64 12.76 -15.33
C VAL A 221 -18.33 13.33 -14.09
N LEU A 222 -19.39 14.14 -14.26
CA LEU A 222 -20.14 14.69 -13.11
C LEU A 222 -20.80 13.61 -12.27
N VAL A 223 -21.42 12.60 -12.89
CA VAL A 223 -22.06 11.48 -12.20
C VAL A 223 -21.02 10.65 -11.46
N GLY A 224 -19.86 10.39 -12.07
CA GLY A 224 -18.78 9.67 -11.40
C GLY A 224 -18.24 10.42 -10.19
N LEU A 225 -17.99 11.73 -10.30
CA LEU A 225 -17.57 12.56 -9.16
C LEU A 225 -18.63 12.58 -8.06
N ALA A 226 -19.91 12.72 -8.41
CA ALA A 226 -21.01 12.64 -7.44
C ALA A 226 -21.03 11.29 -6.73
N GLY A 227 -20.79 10.20 -7.45
CA GLY A 227 -20.67 8.84 -6.89
C GLY A 227 -19.50 8.69 -5.92
N LEU A 228 -18.35 9.27 -6.24
CA LEU A 228 -17.19 9.28 -5.34
C LEU A 228 -17.49 10.07 -4.05
N ILE A 229 -18.12 11.25 -4.17
CA ILE A 229 -18.52 12.05 -3.00
C ILE A 229 -19.54 11.30 -2.15
N ALA A 230 -20.57 10.70 -2.75
CA ALA A 230 -21.58 9.92 -2.05
C ALA A 230 -20.96 8.68 -1.35
N GLY A 231 -19.93 8.10 -1.93
CA GLY A 231 -19.19 6.95 -1.39
C GLY A 231 -18.15 7.29 -0.33
N ALA A 232 -17.87 8.57 -0.05
CA ALA A 232 -16.75 8.98 0.81
C ALA A 232 -16.80 8.37 2.23
N ALA A 233 -17.98 8.28 2.85
CA ALA A 233 -18.14 7.64 4.15
C ALA A 233 -17.81 6.12 4.11
N ALA A 234 -18.23 5.43 3.04
CA ALA A 234 -17.92 4.02 2.82
C ALA A 234 -16.42 3.82 2.56
N MET A 235 -15.77 4.74 1.86
CA MET A 235 -14.33 4.73 1.64
C MET A 235 -13.56 4.85 2.95
N GLN A 236 -13.96 5.79 3.82
CA GLN A 236 -13.35 5.98 5.14
C GLN A 236 -13.50 4.74 6.02
N SER A 237 -14.70 4.17 6.16
CA SER A 237 -14.93 2.97 6.96
C SER A 237 -14.16 1.75 6.43
N SER A 238 -14.06 1.62 5.11
CA SER A 238 -13.29 0.56 4.46
C SER A 238 -11.79 0.69 4.73
N MET A 239 -11.24 1.91 4.70
CA MET A 239 -9.85 2.17 5.06
C MET A 239 -9.57 1.88 6.54
N GLN A 240 -10.48 2.29 7.46
CA GLN A 240 -10.37 1.97 8.89
C GLN A 240 -10.28 0.46 9.12
N GLY A 241 -11.15 -0.32 8.47
CA GLY A 241 -11.11 -1.78 8.52
C GLY A 241 -9.80 -2.37 7.96
N ALA A 242 -9.29 -1.81 6.87
CA ALA A 242 -8.03 -2.24 6.27
C ALA A 242 -6.83 -1.98 7.18
N VAL A 243 -6.77 -0.79 7.82
CA VAL A 243 -5.71 -0.41 8.77
C VAL A 243 -5.80 -1.24 10.05
N ALA A 244 -7.01 -1.49 10.58
CA ALA A 244 -7.19 -2.34 11.76
C ALA A 244 -6.67 -3.77 11.53
N GLY A 245 -6.88 -4.34 10.34
CA GLY A 245 -6.36 -5.67 9.98
C GLY A 245 -4.89 -5.70 9.55
N LEU A 246 -4.23 -4.54 9.41
CA LEU A 246 -2.87 -4.46 8.89
C LEU A 246 -1.86 -5.17 9.80
N LEU A 247 -1.99 -4.99 11.10
CA LEU A 247 -1.09 -5.59 12.10
C LEU A 247 -1.08 -7.12 12.02
N GLU A 248 -2.26 -7.74 11.90
CA GLU A 248 -2.38 -9.20 11.78
C GLU A 248 -1.78 -9.72 10.49
N ARG A 249 -2.01 -9.02 9.37
CA ARG A 249 -1.45 -9.39 8.07
C ARG A 249 0.07 -9.31 8.06
N MET A 250 0.64 -8.24 8.62
CA MET A 250 2.08 -8.08 8.75
C MET A 250 2.68 -9.15 9.68
N ARG A 251 1.99 -9.50 10.76
CA ARG A 251 2.38 -10.60 11.66
C ARG A 251 2.40 -11.94 10.92
N ALA A 252 1.39 -12.23 10.11
CA ALA A 252 1.34 -13.46 9.31
C ALA A 252 2.52 -13.58 8.34
N VAL A 253 2.93 -12.47 7.70
CA VAL A 253 4.11 -12.42 6.81
C VAL A 253 5.41 -12.68 7.59
N ALA A 254 5.50 -12.21 8.83
CA ALA A 254 6.66 -12.45 9.69
C ALA A 254 6.78 -13.91 10.17
N GLY A 255 5.78 -14.74 9.92
CA GLY A 255 5.78 -16.16 10.31
C GLY A 255 5.10 -16.43 11.64
N GLY A 256 4.37 -15.45 12.19
CA GLY A 256 3.50 -15.65 13.35
C GLY A 256 2.26 -16.42 12.88
N ALA A 257 2.21 -17.74 13.14
CA ALA A 257 0.99 -18.50 12.98
C ALA A 257 -0.14 -17.88 13.81
N ALA A 258 -1.35 -17.86 13.22
CA ALA A 258 -2.57 -17.46 13.90
C ALA A 258 -2.93 -18.46 14.98
#